data_b996741971fd1db2a5ffd2d84738382d
#
_entry.id   b996741971fd1db2a5ffd2d84738382d
#
_cell.length_a   1.000
_cell.length_b   1.000
_cell.length_c   1.000
_cell.angle_alpha   90.00
_cell.angle_beta   90.00
_cell.angle_gamma   90.00
#
_symmetry.space_group_name_H-M   'P 1'
#
loop_
_entity.id
_entity.type
_entity.pdbx_description
1 polymer ?
#
loop_
_entity_poly.entity_id
_entity_poly.type
_entity_poly.pdbx_seq_one_letter_code
_entity_poly.pdbx_strand_id
1 'polypeptide(L)'
;MERTNENLFSYLRWRGDLSFAADPLNEVDALAFAVFSYLDYSAVPDGLDLKSAAAVVKKTMVSPRTSLVGRLEALEQAAQTPRFSGVTVSHYKTIHDEAQGMQFAAVTFRLPTGGVVIAYRGTDDTLIGWEEDCRIGYAPVIPAQKEAAYYAREVCDSFPRVPVWITGHSKGGNLAVFAGAYLLVRQQ
;
A
#
# COMPACT_ATOMS: atom_id res chain seq x y z
N MET A 1 12.35 -16.95 -29.30
CA MET A 1 12.27 -15.71 -28.54
C MET A 1 11.74 -16.10 -27.17
N GLU A 2 12.64 -16.34 -26.20
CA GLU A 2 12.24 -16.62 -24.82
C GLU A 2 11.44 -15.40 -24.30
N ARG A 3 10.19 -15.61 -23.90
CA ARG A 3 9.45 -14.61 -23.13
C ARG A 3 10.19 -14.48 -21.80
N THR A 4 11.01 -13.46 -21.66
CA THR A 4 11.48 -13.04 -20.35
C THR A 4 10.21 -12.74 -19.54
N ASN A 5 9.96 -13.47 -18.45
CA ASN A 5 8.89 -13.17 -17.52
C ASN A 5 9.19 -11.82 -16.86
N GLU A 6 8.74 -10.76 -17.50
CA GLU A 6 8.83 -9.40 -16.96
C GLU A 6 7.92 -9.33 -15.73
N ASN A 7 8.46 -8.84 -14.62
CA ASN A 7 7.79 -8.74 -13.33
C ASN A 7 8.22 -7.45 -12.62
N LEU A 8 7.70 -7.23 -11.42
CA LEU A 8 8.03 -6.05 -10.62
C LEU A 8 9.53 -5.83 -10.43
N PHE A 9 10.31 -6.91 -10.21
CA PHE A 9 11.77 -6.80 -10.07
C PHE A 9 12.45 -6.32 -11.36
N SER A 10 11.94 -6.71 -12.52
CA SER A 10 12.42 -6.21 -13.82
C SER A 10 12.13 -4.71 -13.96
N TYR A 11 10.93 -4.27 -13.60
CA TYR A 11 10.54 -2.86 -13.58
C TYR A 11 11.47 -2.04 -12.67
N LEU A 12 11.69 -2.47 -11.43
CA LEU A 12 12.57 -1.78 -10.49
C LEU A 12 14.01 -1.66 -11.00
N ARG A 13 14.52 -2.65 -11.75
CA ARG A 13 15.84 -2.58 -12.38
C ARG A 13 15.93 -1.61 -13.55
N TRP A 14 14.86 -1.55 -14.38
CA TRP A 14 14.91 -0.79 -15.63
C TRP A 14 14.40 0.64 -15.50
N ARG A 15 13.47 0.89 -14.56
CA ARG A 15 12.87 2.21 -14.34
C ARG A 15 13.23 2.83 -13.00
N GLY A 16 13.92 2.10 -12.16
CA GLY A 16 14.36 2.59 -10.87
C GLY A 16 15.41 3.70 -10.92
N ASP A 17 16.06 3.90 -12.07
CA ASP A 17 17.00 4.98 -12.33
C ASP A 17 16.34 6.35 -12.52
N LEU A 18 15.06 6.40 -12.91
CA LEU A 18 14.30 7.63 -13.14
C LEU A 18 13.56 8.08 -11.89
N SER A 19 13.93 9.23 -11.33
CA SER A 19 13.21 9.80 -10.19
C SER A 19 11.77 10.15 -10.54
N PHE A 20 10.88 10.27 -9.54
CA PHE A 20 9.49 10.74 -9.72
C PHE A 20 9.39 12.18 -10.27
N ALA A 21 10.46 12.97 -10.20
CA ALA A 21 10.52 14.29 -10.81
C ALA A 21 10.81 14.20 -12.32
N ALA A 22 11.60 13.21 -12.76
CA ALA A 22 11.93 13.00 -14.18
C ALA A 22 10.83 12.22 -14.92
N ASP A 23 10.20 11.26 -14.24
CA ASP A 23 9.11 10.44 -14.78
C ASP A 23 8.04 10.31 -13.69
N PRO A 24 6.88 10.98 -13.81
CA PRO A 24 5.83 10.98 -12.79
C PRO A 24 5.37 9.58 -12.40
N LEU A 25 4.71 9.49 -11.25
CA LEU A 25 4.12 8.23 -10.76
C LEU A 25 3.20 7.61 -11.83
N ASN A 26 3.35 6.32 -12.07
CA ASN A 26 2.58 5.54 -13.02
C ASN A 26 1.92 4.31 -12.37
N GLU A 27 1.16 3.54 -13.15
CA GLU A 27 0.38 2.39 -12.67
C GLU A 27 1.26 1.27 -12.14
N VAL A 28 2.49 1.10 -12.64
CA VAL A 28 3.41 0.07 -12.15
C VAL A 28 4.02 0.47 -10.80
N ASP A 29 4.26 1.76 -10.58
CA ASP A 29 4.62 2.27 -9.25
C ASP A 29 3.47 2.06 -8.27
N ALA A 30 2.23 2.34 -8.69
CA ALA A 30 1.05 2.10 -7.86
C ALA A 30 0.92 0.61 -7.48
N LEU A 31 1.23 -0.31 -8.42
CA LEU A 31 1.32 -1.74 -8.12
C LEU A 31 2.44 -2.04 -7.10
N ALA A 32 3.62 -1.41 -7.24
CA ALA A 32 4.71 -1.58 -6.28
C ALA A 32 4.26 -1.19 -4.86
N PHE A 33 3.64 -0.04 -4.69
CA PHE A 33 3.08 0.39 -3.40
C PHE A 33 1.99 -0.54 -2.88
N ALA A 34 1.12 -1.07 -3.75
CA ALA A 34 0.13 -2.08 -3.37
C ALA A 34 0.78 -3.37 -2.88
N VAL A 35 1.90 -3.80 -3.48
CA VAL A 35 2.69 -4.95 -3.01
C VAL A 35 3.33 -4.66 -1.66
N PHE A 36 3.89 -3.47 -1.45
CA PHE A 36 4.51 -3.07 -0.19
C PHE A 36 3.52 -2.99 0.96
N SER A 37 2.23 -2.67 0.71
CA SER A 37 1.20 -2.58 1.74
C SER A 37 0.93 -3.89 2.49
N TYR A 38 1.41 -5.04 1.99
CA TYR A 38 1.28 -6.33 2.66
C TYR A 38 2.27 -6.54 3.81
N LEU A 39 3.29 -5.70 3.91
CA LEU A 39 4.28 -5.77 4.97
C LEU A 39 3.76 -5.09 6.25
N ASP A 40 4.29 -5.52 7.38
CA ASP A 40 3.92 -4.96 8.69
C ASP A 40 4.85 -3.80 9.05
N TYR A 41 4.28 -2.60 9.13
CA TYR A 41 4.99 -1.37 9.49
C TYR A 41 4.71 -0.94 10.94
N SER A 42 4.14 -1.78 11.78
CA SER A 42 3.76 -1.42 13.18
C SER A 42 4.93 -0.88 14.01
N ALA A 43 6.15 -1.32 13.73
CA ALA A 43 7.36 -0.86 14.40
C ALA A 43 8.09 0.27 13.65
N VAL A 44 7.55 0.74 12.53
CA VAL A 44 8.18 1.77 11.68
C VAL A 44 7.67 3.15 12.12
N PRO A 45 8.54 4.06 12.57
CA PRO A 45 8.14 5.43 12.88
C PRO A 45 7.64 6.18 11.65
N ASP A 46 6.65 7.04 11.83
CA ASP A 46 6.15 7.93 10.78
C ASP A 46 7.26 8.85 10.26
N GLY A 47 7.30 9.02 8.94
CA GLY A 47 8.28 9.84 8.26
C GLY A 47 9.61 9.15 8.00
N LEU A 48 9.78 7.88 8.38
CA LEU A 48 11.02 7.15 8.11
C LEU A 48 11.15 6.89 6.60
N ASP A 49 12.37 7.03 6.07
CA ASP A 49 12.66 6.72 4.66
C ASP A 49 12.47 5.23 4.36
N LEU A 50 12.20 4.92 3.09
CA LEU A 50 11.82 3.57 2.66
C LEU A 50 12.91 2.53 2.95
N LYS A 51 14.21 2.91 2.86
CA LYS A 51 15.33 2.00 3.13
C LYS A 51 15.41 1.65 4.61
N SER A 52 15.30 2.64 5.47
CA SER A 52 15.27 2.44 6.92
C SER A 52 14.03 1.69 7.35
N ALA A 53 12.87 1.98 6.75
CA ALA A 53 11.62 1.26 6.99
C ALA A 53 11.74 -0.23 6.61
N ALA A 54 12.35 -0.54 5.45
CA ALA A 54 12.60 -1.93 5.04
C ALA A 54 13.48 -2.69 6.05
N ALA A 55 14.50 -2.02 6.60
CA ALA A 55 15.37 -2.63 7.62
C ALA A 55 14.63 -2.93 8.92
N VAL A 56 13.71 -2.05 9.36
CA VAL A 56 12.85 -2.28 10.53
C VAL A 56 11.90 -3.45 10.28
N VAL A 57 11.18 -3.44 9.15
CA VAL A 57 10.27 -4.52 8.75
C VAL A 57 10.99 -5.86 8.72
N LYS A 58 12.18 -5.93 8.11
CA LYS A 58 12.99 -7.14 8.07
C LYS A 58 13.33 -7.68 9.45
N LYS A 59 13.69 -6.78 10.37
CA LYS A 59 14.08 -7.15 11.76
C LYS A 59 12.89 -7.68 12.56
N THR A 60 11.69 -7.18 12.32
CA THR A 60 10.47 -7.59 13.05
C THR A 60 9.77 -8.80 12.43
N MET A 61 10.13 -9.16 11.21
CA MET A 61 9.52 -10.30 10.49
C MET A 61 10.00 -11.63 11.06
N VAL A 62 9.14 -12.31 11.83
CA VAL A 62 9.42 -13.63 12.42
C VAL A 62 8.80 -14.72 11.55
N SER A 63 9.63 -15.69 11.10
CA SER A 63 9.19 -16.86 10.31
C SER A 63 8.24 -16.51 9.15
N PRO A 64 8.66 -15.64 8.23
CA PRO A 64 7.75 -15.14 7.18
C PRO A 64 7.37 -16.25 6.18
N ARG A 65 6.14 -16.17 5.67
CA ARG A 65 5.73 -16.97 4.51
C ARG A 65 6.52 -16.54 3.27
N THR A 66 6.73 -17.46 2.33
CA THR A 66 7.50 -17.21 1.10
C THR A 66 6.99 -15.98 0.33
N SER A 67 5.67 -15.76 0.29
CA SER A 67 5.08 -14.58 -0.37
C SER A 67 5.46 -13.25 0.28
N LEU A 68 5.63 -13.21 1.61
CA LEU A 68 6.08 -12.02 2.32
C LEU A 68 7.57 -11.75 2.12
N VAL A 69 8.39 -12.81 2.01
CA VAL A 69 9.82 -12.69 1.68
C VAL A 69 10.00 -11.98 0.34
N GLY A 70 9.32 -12.43 -0.71
CA GLY A 70 9.41 -11.78 -2.03
C GLY A 70 8.91 -10.33 -2.03
N ARG A 71 7.91 -9.97 -1.20
CA ARG A 71 7.46 -8.59 -1.05
C ARG A 71 8.49 -7.72 -0.32
N LEU A 72 9.15 -8.27 0.69
CA LEU A 72 10.25 -7.58 1.37
C LEU A 72 11.44 -7.37 0.43
N GLU A 73 11.82 -8.38 -0.34
CA GLU A 73 12.89 -8.26 -1.35
C GLU A 73 12.57 -7.18 -2.38
N ALA A 74 11.30 -7.08 -2.84
CA ALA A 74 10.86 -6.01 -3.74
C ALA A 74 10.96 -4.63 -3.08
N LEU A 75 10.57 -4.49 -1.80
CA LEU A 75 10.73 -3.26 -1.04
C LEU A 75 12.22 -2.87 -0.88
N GLU A 76 13.07 -3.83 -0.50
CA GLU A 76 14.50 -3.62 -0.34
C GLU A 76 15.16 -3.19 -1.66
N GLN A 77 14.78 -3.82 -2.79
CA GLN A 77 15.27 -3.44 -4.10
C GLN A 77 14.79 -2.05 -4.50
N ALA A 78 13.50 -1.73 -4.34
CA ALA A 78 12.96 -0.42 -4.62
C ALA A 78 13.69 0.67 -3.84
N ALA A 79 13.91 0.47 -2.54
CA ALA A 79 14.58 1.41 -1.65
C ALA A 79 16.05 1.69 -2.03
N GLN A 80 16.68 0.88 -2.87
CA GLN A 80 18.02 1.10 -3.42
C GLN A 80 18.01 1.96 -4.69
N THR A 81 16.84 2.18 -5.28
CA THR A 81 16.73 2.89 -6.56
C THR A 81 16.59 4.39 -6.37
N PRO A 82 17.11 5.23 -7.27
CA PRO A 82 16.84 6.68 -7.27
C PRO A 82 15.35 7.04 -7.25
N ARG A 83 14.51 6.20 -7.88
CA ARG A 83 13.07 6.41 -7.95
C ARG A 83 12.39 6.40 -6.58
N PHE A 84 12.71 5.43 -5.73
CA PHE A 84 12.04 5.23 -4.44
C PHE A 84 12.85 5.70 -3.23
N SER A 85 14.13 6.07 -3.39
CA SER A 85 15.04 6.40 -2.28
C SER A 85 14.58 7.55 -1.39
N GLY A 86 13.83 8.51 -1.95
CA GLY A 86 13.28 9.66 -1.22
C GLY A 86 11.85 9.46 -0.71
N VAL A 87 11.28 8.27 -0.87
CA VAL A 87 9.94 7.95 -0.36
C VAL A 87 10.01 7.74 1.15
N THR A 88 9.03 8.28 1.89
CA THR A 88 8.88 8.04 3.34
C THR A 88 7.56 7.33 3.64
N VAL A 89 7.52 6.59 4.76
CA VAL A 89 6.38 5.80 5.23
C VAL A 89 5.68 6.53 6.36
N SER A 90 4.35 6.53 6.39
CA SER A 90 3.56 7.12 7.47
C SER A 90 2.16 6.51 7.58
N HIS A 91 1.44 6.87 8.65
CA HIS A 91 0.04 6.53 8.85
C HIS A 91 -0.26 5.03 8.73
N TYR A 92 0.67 4.15 9.12
CA TYR A 92 0.37 2.71 9.09
C TYR A 92 -0.74 2.38 10.08
N LYS A 93 -1.77 1.70 9.60
CA LYS A 93 -2.90 1.27 10.41
C LYS A 93 -3.24 -0.18 10.10
N THR A 94 -3.44 -0.99 11.12
CA THR A 94 -3.92 -2.38 11.00
C THR A 94 -5.01 -2.62 12.03
N ILE A 95 -6.09 -3.27 11.61
CA ILE A 95 -7.21 -3.63 12.45
C ILE A 95 -7.57 -5.09 12.17
N HIS A 96 -7.76 -5.84 13.24
CA HIS A 96 -8.28 -7.18 13.20
C HIS A 96 -9.40 -7.27 14.25
N ASP A 97 -10.65 -7.28 13.79
CA ASP A 97 -11.84 -7.27 14.63
C ASP A 97 -12.71 -8.50 14.30
N GLU A 98 -12.59 -9.52 15.14
CA GLU A 98 -13.35 -10.76 14.98
C GLU A 98 -14.85 -10.56 15.15
N ALA A 99 -15.26 -9.67 16.05
CA ALA A 99 -16.67 -9.44 16.34
C ALA A 99 -17.40 -8.80 15.15
N GLN A 100 -16.72 -7.96 14.38
CA GLN A 100 -17.24 -7.36 13.16
C GLN A 100 -16.89 -8.16 11.90
N GLY A 101 -16.04 -9.18 12.02
CA GLY A 101 -15.49 -9.92 10.90
C GLY A 101 -14.72 -9.00 9.96
N MET A 102 -13.87 -8.10 10.51
CA MET A 102 -13.12 -7.10 9.78
C MET A 102 -11.62 -7.34 9.86
N GLN A 103 -10.98 -7.35 8.70
CA GLN A 103 -9.54 -7.32 8.57
C GLN A 103 -9.14 -6.18 7.66
N PHE A 104 -8.44 -5.18 8.21
CA PHE A 104 -8.03 -3.97 7.51
C PHE A 104 -6.55 -3.69 7.73
N ALA A 105 -5.84 -3.25 6.71
CA ALA A 105 -4.57 -2.56 6.87
C ALA A 105 -4.34 -1.57 5.72
N ALA A 106 -3.68 -0.46 6.06
CA ALA A 106 -3.29 0.57 5.11
C ALA A 106 -1.97 1.21 5.53
N VAL A 107 -1.25 1.73 4.57
CA VAL A 107 -0.03 2.51 4.75
C VAL A 107 0.00 3.66 3.75
N THR A 108 0.55 4.79 4.16
CA THR A 108 0.74 5.96 3.30
C THR A 108 2.22 6.14 2.99
N PHE A 109 2.53 6.32 1.71
CA PHE A 109 3.86 6.64 1.22
C PHE A 109 3.87 8.08 0.72
N ARG A 110 4.80 8.89 1.24
CA ARG A 110 4.99 10.25 0.77
C ARG A 110 6.09 10.29 -0.28
N LEU A 111 5.77 10.85 -1.44
CA LEU A 111 6.71 10.99 -2.54
C LEU A 111 7.61 12.22 -2.36
N PRO A 112 8.88 12.17 -2.82
CA PRO A 112 9.79 13.32 -2.78
C PRO A 112 9.28 14.52 -3.59
N THR A 113 8.37 14.31 -4.54
CA THR A 113 7.69 15.36 -5.32
C THR A 113 6.52 16.02 -4.59
N GLY A 114 6.23 15.62 -3.35
CA GLY A 114 5.23 16.25 -2.49
C GLY A 114 3.85 15.59 -2.48
N GLY A 115 3.59 14.59 -3.34
CA GLY A 115 2.34 13.82 -3.31
C GLY A 115 2.37 12.66 -2.32
N VAL A 116 1.22 12.05 -2.07
CA VAL A 116 1.09 10.86 -1.21
C VAL A 116 0.38 9.73 -1.95
N VAL A 117 0.77 8.49 -1.62
CA VAL A 117 0.14 7.26 -2.12
C VAL A 117 -0.44 6.52 -0.93
N ILE A 118 -1.75 6.37 -0.90
CA ILE A 118 -2.46 5.51 0.05
C ILE A 118 -2.50 4.11 -0.54
N ALA A 119 -1.96 3.13 0.18
CA ALA A 119 -1.96 1.74 -0.26
C ALA A 119 -2.73 0.86 0.73
N TYR A 120 -3.82 0.27 0.27
CA TYR A 120 -4.63 -0.68 1.04
C TYR A 120 -4.15 -2.10 0.83
N ARG A 121 -3.95 -2.82 1.93
CA ARG A 121 -3.64 -4.24 1.91
C ARG A 121 -4.86 -5.05 1.47
N GLY A 122 -4.64 -6.05 0.64
CA GLY A 122 -5.63 -7.07 0.34
C GLY A 122 -5.83 -8.06 1.49
N THR A 123 -6.59 -9.10 1.23
CA THR A 123 -6.83 -10.19 2.18
C THR A 123 -5.52 -10.87 2.57
N ASP A 124 -5.36 -11.13 3.86
CA ASP A 124 -4.38 -12.10 4.32
C ASP A 124 -4.97 -13.52 4.28
N ASP A 125 -4.15 -14.53 4.62
CA ASP A 125 -4.59 -15.94 4.59
C ASP A 125 -5.38 -16.33 5.86
N THR A 126 -6.16 -15.41 6.45
CA THR A 126 -7.03 -15.69 7.60
C THR A 126 -8.46 -16.01 7.17
N LEU A 127 -9.16 -16.82 7.97
CA LEU A 127 -10.58 -17.13 7.74
C LEU A 127 -11.44 -15.88 7.74
N ILE A 128 -11.14 -14.92 8.63
CA ILE A 128 -11.86 -13.65 8.74
C ILE A 128 -11.71 -12.82 7.45
N GLY A 129 -10.49 -12.76 6.91
CA GLY A 129 -10.24 -12.10 5.63
C GLY A 129 -11.04 -12.72 4.49
N TRP A 130 -11.11 -14.05 4.41
CA TRP A 130 -11.88 -14.77 3.40
C TRP A 130 -13.39 -14.57 3.58
N GLU A 131 -13.89 -14.57 4.82
CA GLU A 131 -15.30 -14.30 5.10
C GLU A 131 -15.69 -12.88 4.68
N GLU A 132 -14.85 -11.90 4.99
CA GLU A 132 -15.08 -10.50 4.58
C GLU A 132 -15.07 -10.35 3.06
N ASP A 133 -14.18 -11.05 2.34
CA ASP A 133 -14.18 -11.07 0.87
C ASP A 133 -15.48 -11.60 0.28
N CYS A 134 -16.02 -12.68 0.86
CA CYS A 134 -17.33 -13.18 0.45
C CYS A 134 -18.43 -12.14 0.66
N ARG A 135 -18.37 -11.35 1.74
CA ARG A 135 -19.36 -10.29 2.02
C ARG A 135 -19.37 -9.18 0.98
N ILE A 136 -18.24 -8.88 0.33
CA ILE A 136 -18.16 -7.88 -0.76
C ILE A 136 -19.16 -8.20 -1.88
N GLY A 137 -19.44 -9.48 -2.13
CA GLY A 137 -20.34 -9.92 -3.19
C GLY A 137 -21.84 -9.68 -2.94
N TYR A 138 -22.26 -9.49 -1.69
CA TYR A 138 -23.68 -9.37 -1.34
C TYR A 138 -24.02 -8.25 -0.36
N ALA A 139 -23.06 -7.75 0.43
CA ALA A 139 -23.29 -6.66 1.37
C ALA A 139 -23.18 -5.30 0.66
N PRO A 140 -24.08 -4.35 0.91
CA PRO A 140 -23.99 -3.01 0.32
C PRO A 140 -22.70 -2.28 0.68
N VAL A 141 -22.22 -2.43 1.90
CA VAL A 141 -20.95 -1.88 2.41
C VAL A 141 -20.40 -2.79 3.50
N ILE A 142 -19.12 -3.13 3.44
CA ILE A 142 -18.44 -3.89 4.48
C ILE A 142 -17.69 -2.96 5.46
N PRO A 143 -17.39 -3.42 6.70
CA PRO A 143 -16.68 -2.61 7.69
C PRO A 143 -15.35 -2.05 7.18
N ALA A 144 -14.53 -2.86 6.49
CA ALA A 144 -13.25 -2.42 5.94
C ALA A 144 -13.38 -1.30 4.90
N GLN A 145 -14.47 -1.22 4.13
CA GLN A 145 -14.72 -0.11 3.18
C GLN A 145 -14.96 1.21 3.92
N LYS A 146 -15.72 1.18 5.03
CA LYS A 146 -15.91 2.38 5.86
C LYS A 146 -14.60 2.84 6.46
N GLU A 147 -13.81 1.90 6.97
CA GLU A 147 -12.49 2.20 7.53
C GLU A 147 -11.54 2.76 6.48
N ALA A 148 -11.56 2.23 5.25
CA ALA A 148 -10.78 2.77 4.14
C ALA A 148 -11.15 4.22 3.80
N ALA A 149 -12.44 4.56 3.81
CA ALA A 149 -12.91 5.92 3.58
C ALA A 149 -12.47 6.88 4.70
N TYR A 150 -12.53 6.45 5.97
CA TYR A 150 -12.06 7.24 7.12
C TYR A 150 -10.55 7.44 7.08
N TYR A 151 -9.80 6.39 6.80
CA TYR A 151 -8.35 6.47 6.65
C TYR A 151 -7.94 7.44 5.53
N ALA A 152 -8.57 7.33 4.35
CA ALA A 152 -8.28 8.24 3.24
C ALA A 152 -8.54 9.69 3.60
N ARG A 153 -9.62 9.97 4.32
CA ARG A 153 -9.94 11.31 4.82
C ARG A 153 -8.89 11.81 5.80
N GLU A 154 -8.49 11.00 6.78
CA GLU A 154 -7.46 11.33 7.77
C GLU A 154 -6.15 11.72 7.08
N VAL A 155 -5.74 10.94 6.06
CA VAL A 155 -4.54 11.25 5.25
C VAL A 155 -4.71 12.55 4.48
N CYS A 156 -5.86 12.79 3.83
CA CYS A 156 -6.12 14.05 3.12
C CYS A 156 -6.09 15.26 4.07
N ASP A 157 -6.62 15.12 5.28
CA ASP A 157 -6.60 16.18 6.29
C ASP A 157 -5.17 16.45 6.81
N SER A 158 -4.34 15.40 6.90
CA SER A 158 -2.92 15.50 7.30
C SER A 158 -2.03 16.10 6.21
N PHE A 159 -2.39 15.93 4.95
CA PHE A 159 -1.65 16.43 3.78
C PHE A 159 -2.53 17.33 2.90
N PRO A 160 -2.92 18.53 3.36
CA PRO A 160 -3.83 19.39 2.61
C PRO A 160 -3.16 19.90 1.32
N ARG A 161 -3.94 19.90 0.24
CA ARG A 161 -3.55 20.46 -1.07
C ARG A 161 -2.38 19.75 -1.77
N VAL A 162 -2.12 18.49 -1.44
CA VAL A 162 -1.17 17.66 -2.19
C VAL A 162 -1.93 16.65 -3.06
N PRO A 163 -1.34 16.22 -4.19
CA PRO A 163 -1.91 15.11 -4.96
C PRO A 163 -1.96 13.83 -4.12
N VAL A 164 -3.11 13.13 -4.18
CA VAL A 164 -3.33 11.86 -3.49
C VAL A 164 -3.62 10.78 -4.53
N TRP A 165 -2.82 9.73 -4.53
CA TRP A 165 -3.08 8.51 -5.27
C TRP A 165 -3.55 7.43 -4.29
N ILE A 166 -4.47 6.60 -4.74
CA ILE A 166 -5.02 5.51 -3.93
C ILE A 166 -4.84 4.22 -4.71
N THR A 167 -4.24 3.22 -4.07
CA THR A 167 -3.96 1.92 -4.69
C THR A 167 -4.25 0.77 -3.73
N GLY A 168 -4.31 -0.43 -4.27
CA GLY A 168 -4.46 -1.66 -3.50
C GLY A 168 -4.55 -2.86 -4.43
N HIS A 169 -4.30 -4.04 -3.89
CA HIS A 169 -4.40 -5.30 -4.62
C HIS A 169 -5.51 -6.17 -4.03
N SER A 170 -6.27 -6.88 -4.88
CA SER A 170 -7.38 -7.76 -4.44
C SER A 170 -8.44 -6.97 -3.63
N LYS A 171 -8.81 -7.39 -2.43
CA LYS A 171 -9.67 -6.62 -1.52
C LYS A 171 -9.18 -5.17 -1.36
N GLY A 172 -7.86 -4.96 -1.24
CA GLY A 172 -7.28 -3.62 -1.16
C GLY A 172 -7.62 -2.74 -2.38
N GLY A 173 -7.73 -3.33 -3.57
CA GLY A 173 -8.20 -2.62 -4.77
C GLY A 173 -9.68 -2.20 -4.66
N ASN A 174 -10.54 -3.05 -4.11
CA ASN A 174 -11.93 -2.71 -3.81
C ASN A 174 -12.01 -1.55 -2.79
N LEU A 175 -11.21 -1.61 -1.72
CA LEU A 175 -11.12 -0.55 -0.72
C LEU A 175 -10.64 0.78 -1.34
N ALA A 176 -9.66 0.72 -2.25
CA ALA A 176 -9.14 1.89 -2.95
C ALA A 176 -10.22 2.59 -3.79
N VAL A 177 -10.98 1.82 -4.55
CA VAL A 177 -12.10 2.35 -5.36
C VAL A 177 -13.18 2.96 -4.46
N PHE A 178 -13.55 2.27 -3.38
CA PHE A 178 -14.57 2.76 -2.45
C PHE A 178 -14.13 4.07 -1.78
N ALA A 179 -12.91 4.13 -1.25
CA ALA A 179 -12.36 5.33 -0.61
C ALA A 179 -12.25 6.51 -1.58
N GLY A 180 -11.79 6.27 -2.82
CA GLY A 180 -11.71 7.29 -3.86
C GLY A 180 -13.08 7.85 -4.22
N ALA A 181 -14.09 7.00 -4.41
CA ALA A 181 -15.46 7.43 -4.67
C ALA A 181 -16.03 8.26 -3.51
N TYR A 182 -15.79 7.83 -2.26
CA TYR A 182 -16.21 8.54 -1.07
C TYR A 182 -15.63 9.96 -0.98
N LEU A 183 -14.34 10.13 -1.28
CA LEU A 183 -13.69 11.44 -1.26
C LEU A 183 -14.25 12.36 -2.35
N LEU A 184 -14.50 11.84 -3.57
CA LEU A 184 -15.05 12.62 -4.68
C LEU A 184 -16.46 13.15 -4.38
N VAL A 185 -17.33 12.33 -3.79
CA VAL A 185 -18.72 12.75 -3.45
C VAL A 185 -18.74 13.86 -2.40
N ARG A 186 -17.73 13.92 -1.52
CA ARG A 186 -17.67 14.94 -0.45
C ARG A 186 -17.00 16.24 -0.86
N GLN A 187 -16.38 16.31 -2.04
CA GLN A 187 -15.82 17.55 -2.60
C GLN A 187 -16.85 18.37 -3.40
N GLN A 188 -18.03 17.82 -3.62
CA GLN A 188 -19.18 18.50 -4.21
C GLN A 188 -20.06 19.14 -3.12
#